data_352f7e517a30369fe0d9ea3173aa186d
#
_entry.id   352f7e517a30369fe0d9ea3173aa186d
#
_cell.length_a   1.000
_cell.length_b   1.000
_cell.length_c   1.000
_cell.angle_alpha   90.00
_cell.angle_beta   90.00
_cell.angle_gamma   90.00
#
_symmetry.space_group_name_H-M   'P 1'
#
loop_
_entity.id
_entity.type
_entity.pdbx_description
1 polymer ?
#
loop_
_entity_poly.entity_id
_entity_poly.type
_entity_poly.pdbx_seq_one_letter_code
_entity_poly.pdbx_strand_id
1 'polypeptide(L)'
;GLTIPNAYQLLAVCHALNIADGLAYFEEGHIPLLNHVGEEKVRSYRDDLIASGRYRPQSKDDNQIRYISKAVSNLCVSAGTGAFLDEGNYEMVSFPENAVPPDADFGVRVSGDSMEPVYHDGQIVWVQKCETLSVGQVGIFVYDGEGYIKRYGEQQPEHDSVDAYTDSYGVIHMQPVLISYNRKYADKIVRPENQFEIVGRVL
;
A
#
# COMPACT_ATOMS: atom_id res chain seq x y z
N GLY A 1 3.40 -36.74 -35.76
CA GLY A 1 4.19 -35.59 -35.34
C GLY A 1 4.59 -35.72 -33.89
N LEU A 2 5.87 -35.81 -33.61
CA LEU A 2 6.40 -35.79 -32.26
C LEU A 2 6.23 -34.36 -31.73
N THR A 3 5.40 -34.17 -30.72
CA THR A 3 5.25 -32.91 -30.02
C THR A 3 6.43 -32.73 -29.08
N ILE A 4 7.16 -31.63 -29.22
CA ILE A 4 8.26 -31.29 -28.30
C ILE A 4 7.62 -30.96 -26.94
N PRO A 5 8.00 -31.65 -25.83
CA PRO A 5 7.45 -31.36 -24.52
C PRO A 5 7.80 -29.93 -24.09
N ASN A 6 6.83 -29.25 -23.45
CA ASN A 6 7.09 -27.96 -22.84
C ASN A 6 7.90 -28.12 -21.54
N ALA A 7 8.43 -27.01 -21.00
CA ALA A 7 9.26 -27.03 -19.80
C ALA A 7 8.58 -27.70 -18.59
N TYR A 8 7.27 -27.58 -18.44
CA TYR A 8 6.50 -28.24 -17.37
C TYR A 8 6.45 -29.75 -17.56
N GLN A 9 6.29 -30.22 -18.78
CA GLN A 9 6.31 -31.65 -19.11
C GLN A 9 7.69 -32.25 -18.90
N LEU A 10 8.75 -31.50 -19.21
CA LEU A 10 10.14 -31.91 -18.96
C LEU A 10 10.44 -32.02 -17.45
N LEU A 11 10.04 -31.00 -16.67
CA LEU A 11 10.14 -31.01 -15.20
C LEU A 11 9.35 -32.17 -14.56
N ALA A 12 8.15 -32.46 -15.07
CA ALA A 12 7.35 -33.58 -14.61
C ALA A 12 8.03 -34.93 -14.85
N VAL A 13 8.70 -35.09 -15.99
CA VAL A 13 9.50 -36.30 -16.34
C VAL A 13 10.71 -36.39 -15.42
N CYS A 14 11.45 -35.31 -15.21
CA CYS A 14 12.59 -35.28 -14.29
C CYS A 14 12.17 -35.67 -12.87
N HIS A 15 11.04 -35.16 -12.39
CA HIS A 15 10.48 -35.48 -11.10
C HIS A 15 10.07 -36.97 -11.00
N ALA A 16 9.43 -37.50 -12.05
CA ALA A 16 9.04 -38.92 -12.10
C ALA A 16 10.23 -39.88 -12.14
N LEU A 17 11.36 -39.43 -12.69
CA LEU A 17 12.61 -40.19 -12.77
C LEU A 17 13.54 -39.93 -11.57
N ASN A 18 13.10 -39.17 -10.58
CA ASN A 18 13.87 -38.79 -9.39
C ASN A 18 15.19 -38.08 -9.71
N ILE A 19 15.21 -37.26 -10.78
CA ILE A 19 16.33 -36.42 -11.19
C ILE A 19 16.23 -35.13 -10.39
N ALA A 20 17.09 -34.94 -9.38
CA ALA A 20 17.04 -33.83 -8.44
C ALA A 20 17.38 -32.47 -9.10
N ASP A 21 18.20 -32.46 -10.14
CA ASP A 21 18.54 -31.28 -10.91
C ASP A 21 18.52 -31.62 -12.40
N GLY A 22 17.36 -31.36 -13.02
CA GLY A 22 17.19 -31.62 -14.45
C GLY A 22 18.09 -30.75 -15.34
N LEU A 23 18.51 -29.56 -14.88
CA LEU A 23 19.41 -28.67 -15.61
C LEU A 23 20.85 -29.23 -15.61
N ALA A 24 21.36 -29.64 -14.43
CA ALA A 24 22.69 -30.27 -14.33
C ALA A 24 22.78 -31.55 -15.15
N TYR A 25 21.70 -32.34 -15.18
CA TYR A 25 21.64 -33.55 -16.00
C TYR A 25 21.80 -33.25 -17.49
N PHE A 26 21.31 -32.11 -17.97
CA PHE A 26 21.48 -31.67 -19.37
C PHE A 26 22.81 -30.95 -19.62
N GLU A 27 23.41 -30.31 -18.60
CA GLU A 27 24.70 -29.62 -18.70
C GLU A 27 25.90 -30.58 -18.74
N GLU A 28 25.80 -31.76 -18.10
CA GLU A 28 26.86 -32.79 -18.07
C GLU A 28 26.98 -33.62 -19.36
N GLY A 29 26.31 -33.22 -20.45
CA GLY A 29 26.44 -33.89 -21.73
C GLY A 29 25.75 -35.26 -21.80
N HIS A 30 24.87 -35.57 -20.86
CA HIS A 30 24.12 -36.82 -20.81
C HIS A 30 22.82 -36.76 -21.62
N ILE A 31 22.85 -36.16 -22.83
CA ILE A 31 21.76 -36.31 -23.79
C ILE A 31 22.22 -37.36 -24.83
N PRO A 32 22.10 -38.66 -24.52
CA PRO A 32 22.63 -39.71 -25.39
C PRO A 32 21.77 -39.96 -26.65
N LEU A 33 20.83 -39.08 -26.98
CA LEU A 33 19.78 -39.30 -27.96
C LEU A 33 19.78 -38.28 -29.11
N LEU A 34 20.64 -37.27 -29.07
CA LEU A 34 20.78 -36.32 -30.17
C LEU A 34 22.01 -36.66 -31.02
N ASN A 35 21.81 -36.73 -32.33
CA ASN A 35 22.92 -36.73 -33.25
C ASN A 35 23.50 -35.29 -33.37
N HIS A 36 24.67 -35.15 -34.00
CA HIS A 36 25.37 -33.87 -34.16
C HIS A 36 24.46 -32.71 -34.64
N VAL A 37 23.53 -33.01 -35.56
CA VAL A 37 22.57 -32.01 -36.07
C VAL A 37 21.58 -31.58 -35.00
N GLY A 38 21.15 -32.48 -34.10
CA GLY A 38 20.29 -32.20 -32.99
C GLY A 38 21.00 -31.32 -31.95
N GLU A 39 22.26 -31.62 -31.66
CA GLU A 39 23.08 -30.83 -30.73
C GLU A 39 23.32 -29.41 -31.22
N GLU A 40 23.61 -29.24 -32.54
CA GLU A 40 23.72 -27.91 -33.15
C GLU A 40 22.45 -27.10 -33.05
N LYS A 41 21.27 -27.71 -33.25
CA LYS A 41 20.00 -27.04 -33.12
C LYS A 41 19.72 -26.58 -31.66
N VAL A 42 20.02 -27.42 -30.69
CA VAL A 42 19.89 -27.06 -29.27
C VAL A 42 20.82 -25.90 -28.93
N ARG A 43 22.05 -25.93 -29.40
CA ARG A 43 23.01 -24.85 -29.17
C ARG A 43 22.56 -23.55 -29.83
N SER A 44 22.14 -23.59 -31.10
CA SER A 44 21.59 -22.41 -31.78
C SER A 44 20.38 -21.82 -31.05
N TYR A 45 19.46 -22.67 -30.63
CA TYR A 45 18.27 -22.22 -29.90
C TYR A 45 18.62 -21.57 -28.53
N ARG A 46 19.58 -22.14 -27.82
CA ARG A 46 20.11 -21.56 -26.59
C ARG A 46 20.70 -20.16 -26.83
N ASP A 47 21.50 -20.04 -27.90
CA ASP A 47 22.15 -18.77 -28.21
C ASP A 47 21.13 -17.71 -28.65
N ASP A 48 20.06 -18.09 -29.33
CA ASP A 48 18.91 -17.22 -29.66
C ASP A 48 18.16 -16.76 -28.40
N LEU A 49 17.94 -17.65 -27.42
CA LEU A 49 17.33 -17.32 -26.17
C LEU A 49 18.18 -16.32 -25.37
N ILE A 50 19.50 -16.52 -25.33
CA ILE A 50 20.44 -15.60 -24.67
C ILE A 50 20.43 -14.24 -25.38
N ALA A 51 20.49 -14.24 -26.73
CA ALA A 51 20.48 -13.01 -27.53
C ALA A 51 19.16 -12.22 -27.37
N SER A 52 18.03 -12.91 -27.21
CA SER A 52 16.72 -12.28 -27.01
C SER A 52 16.63 -11.43 -25.74
N GLY A 53 17.50 -11.69 -24.77
CA GLY A 53 17.50 -11.03 -23.45
C GLY A 53 16.29 -11.35 -22.55
N ARG A 54 15.29 -12.08 -23.07
CA ARG A 54 14.03 -12.39 -22.34
C ARG A 54 14.22 -13.37 -21.17
N TYR A 55 15.27 -14.17 -21.22
CA TYR A 55 15.53 -15.26 -20.26
C TYR A 55 16.86 -15.05 -19.54
N ARG A 56 17.34 -13.80 -19.46
CA ARG A 56 18.52 -13.49 -18.65
C ARG A 56 18.24 -13.90 -17.21
N PRO A 57 19.18 -14.58 -16.52
CA PRO A 57 19.07 -14.76 -15.09
C PRO A 57 18.86 -13.39 -14.47
N GLN A 58 17.79 -13.22 -13.71
CA GLN A 58 17.65 -12.04 -12.86
C GLN A 58 18.85 -12.07 -11.92
N SER A 59 19.65 -11.00 -11.92
CA SER A 59 20.75 -10.89 -10.97
C SER A 59 20.17 -11.06 -9.57
N LYS A 60 20.89 -11.76 -8.69
CA LYS A 60 20.47 -11.88 -7.28
C LYS A 60 20.27 -10.50 -6.62
N ASP A 61 20.85 -9.45 -7.24
CA ASP A 61 20.71 -8.06 -6.83
C ASP A 61 19.33 -7.46 -7.18
N ASP A 62 18.65 -7.96 -8.25
CA ASP A 62 17.31 -7.49 -8.60
C ASP A 62 16.22 -7.99 -7.63
N ASN A 63 16.55 -8.93 -6.75
CA ASN A 63 15.62 -9.48 -5.75
C ASN A 63 15.96 -9.01 -4.32
N GLN A 64 16.87 -8.05 -4.15
CA GLN A 64 17.06 -7.41 -2.85
C GLN A 64 15.86 -6.49 -2.58
N ILE A 65 14.98 -6.97 -1.71
CA ILE A 65 13.91 -6.13 -1.15
C ILE A 65 14.60 -4.98 -0.42
N ARG A 66 14.51 -3.78 -1.00
CA ARG A 66 14.96 -2.57 -0.33
C ARG A 66 13.99 -2.26 0.79
N TYR A 67 14.53 -1.89 1.93
CA TYR A 67 13.75 -1.45 3.07
C TYR A 67 13.92 0.05 3.26
N ILE A 68 12.83 0.73 3.52
CA ILE A 68 12.81 2.15 3.89
C ILE A 68 12.21 2.30 5.29
N SER A 69 12.72 3.26 6.04
CA SER A 69 12.16 3.58 7.35
C SER A 69 11.14 4.71 7.20
N LYS A 70 9.94 4.50 7.75
CA LYS A 70 8.88 5.52 7.81
C LYS A 70 8.41 5.69 9.24
N ALA A 71 8.07 6.94 9.58
CA ALA A 71 7.41 7.24 10.83
C ALA A 71 6.00 6.65 10.84
N VAL A 72 5.62 5.95 11.90
CA VAL A 72 4.27 5.44 12.13
C VAL A 72 3.76 6.02 13.44
N SER A 73 2.67 6.77 13.37
CA SER A 73 1.99 7.33 14.53
C SER A 73 0.85 6.43 15.00
N ASN A 74 0.63 6.40 16.31
CA ASN A 74 -0.56 5.82 16.89
C ASN A 74 -1.67 6.89 16.98
N LEU A 75 -2.90 6.56 16.56
CA LEU A 75 -4.04 7.49 16.57
C LEU A 75 -4.48 7.93 17.98
N CYS A 76 -3.99 7.27 19.01
CA CYS A 76 -4.28 7.63 20.40
C CYS A 76 -3.41 8.81 20.84
N VAL A 77 -3.73 10.02 20.39
CA VAL A 77 -3.03 11.21 20.85
C VAL A 77 -4.02 12.12 21.58
N SER A 78 -3.79 12.25 22.86
CA SER A 78 -4.21 13.44 23.61
C SER A 78 -3.37 14.60 23.07
N ALA A 79 -3.85 15.24 22.00
CA ALA A 79 -3.16 16.35 21.37
C ALA A 79 -3.31 17.60 22.22
N GLY A 80 -2.47 17.73 23.24
CA GLY A 80 -2.39 18.97 24.01
C GLY A 80 -1.63 20.11 23.30
N THR A 81 -0.90 19.85 22.20
CA THR A 81 0.07 20.82 21.65
C THR A 81 0.28 20.79 20.15
N GLY A 82 -0.66 20.35 19.33
CA GLY A 82 -0.64 20.68 17.90
C GLY A 82 0.36 19.95 17.01
N ALA A 83 1.14 19.01 17.48
CA ALA A 83 2.05 18.24 16.62
C ALA A 83 1.72 16.76 16.64
N PHE A 84 1.02 16.31 15.60
CA PHE A 84 0.65 14.91 15.38
C PHE A 84 1.87 13.97 15.27
N LEU A 85 3.03 14.51 14.92
CA LEU A 85 4.32 13.81 14.80
C LEU A 85 5.37 14.34 15.78
N ASP A 86 4.98 14.77 16.99
CA ASP A 86 5.93 15.15 18.03
C ASP A 86 6.75 13.97 18.55
N GLU A 87 7.99 14.26 19.01
CA GLU A 87 8.87 13.26 19.61
C GLU A 87 8.13 12.50 20.74
N GLY A 88 7.93 11.21 20.53
CA GLY A 88 7.19 10.31 21.45
C GLY A 88 5.86 9.79 20.93
N ASN A 89 5.30 10.37 19.88
CA ASN A 89 4.02 9.94 19.30
C ASN A 89 4.16 9.05 18.06
N TYR A 90 5.38 8.80 17.61
CA TYR A 90 5.65 7.93 16.45
C TYR A 90 6.82 6.98 16.72
N GLU A 91 6.82 5.88 16.00
CA GLU A 91 7.93 4.92 15.92
C GLU A 91 8.47 4.87 14.49
N MET A 92 9.79 4.69 14.34
CA MET A 92 10.38 4.44 13.03
C MET A 92 10.33 2.96 12.72
N VAL A 93 9.57 2.59 11.70
CA VAL A 93 9.36 1.20 11.28
C VAL A 93 9.93 0.97 9.89
N SER A 94 10.63 -0.16 9.71
CA SER A 94 11.17 -0.56 8.41
C SER A 94 10.14 -1.34 7.60
N PHE A 95 9.91 -0.89 6.37
CA PHE A 95 9.00 -1.53 5.43
C PHE A 95 9.72 -1.84 4.12
N PRO A 96 9.31 -2.91 3.42
CA PRO A 96 9.70 -3.09 2.03
C PRO A 96 9.31 -1.85 1.22
N GLU A 97 10.23 -1.32 0.41
CA GLU A 97 10.01 -0.08 -0.37
C GLU A 97 8.74 -0.17 -1.25
N ASN A 98 8.50 -1.35 -1.82
CA ASN A 98 7.32 -1.61 -2.65
C ASN A 98 6.00 -1.72 -1.88
N ALA A 99 6.03 -1.78 -0.55
CA ALA A 99 4.84 -1.81 0.31
C ALA A 99 4.41 -0.41 0.76
N VAL A 100 5.19 0.61 0.44
CA VAL A 100 4.93 2.00 0.83
C VAL A 100 4.62 2.82 -0.42
N PRO A 101 3.46 3.48 -0.51
CA PRO A 101 3.16 4.39 -1.60
C PRO A 101 4.24 5.49 -1.70
N PRO A 102 4.69 5.88 -2.93
CA PRO A 102 5.76 6.86 -3.09
C PRO A 102 5.41 8.23 -2.49
N ASP A 103 4.13 8.60 -2.51
CA ASP A 103 3.64 9.89 -2.00
C ASP A 103 3.29 9.84 -0.49
N ALA A 104 3.59 8.73 0.20
CA ALA A 104 3.34 8.62 1.62
C ALA A 104 4.37 9.39 2.44
N ASP A 105 3.90 10.34 3.23
CA ASP A 105 4.75 11.08 4.17
C ASP A 105 5.00 10.26 5.44
N PHE A 106 3.95 9.62 5.98
CA PHE A 106 4.01 8.80 7.20
C PHE A 106 2.91 7.74 7.22
N GLY A 107 3.01 6.81 8.17
CA GLY A 107 1.98 5.83 8.48
C GLY A 107 1.19 6.20 9.73
N VAL A 108 -0.05 5.75 9.80
CA VAL A 108 -0.88 5.84 11.00
C VAL A 108 -1.46 4.47 11.32
N ARG A 109 -1.34 4.05 12.58
CA ARG A 109 -1.95 2.82 13.06
C ARG A 109 -3.40 3.08 13.41
N VAL A 110 -4.31 2.38 12.74
CA VAL A 110 -5.75 2.47 13.01
C VAL A 110 -6.05 1.91 14.40
N SER A 111 -6.87 2.60 15.17
CA SER A 111 -7.35 2.14 16.47
C SER A 111 -8.87 2.10 16.48
N GLY A 112 -9.42 0.95 16.88
CA GLY A 112 -10.85 0.69 16.93
C GLY A 112 -11.47 0.29 15.60
N ASP A 113 -12.78 0.05 15.61
CA ASP A 113 -13.54 -0.55 14.51
C ASP A 113 -14.45 0.44 13.75
N SER A 114 -14.32 1.75 14.01
CA SER A 114 -15.23 2.76 13.43
C SER A 114 -15.14 2.88 11.91
N MET A 115 -14.05 2.40 11.32
CA MET A 115 -13.81 2.44 9.87
C MET A 115 -13.91 1.05 9.21
N GLU A 116 -14.36 0.03 9.95
CA GLU A 116 -14.67 -1.27 9.36
C GLU A 116 -15.91 -1.20 8.42
N PRO A 117 -15.96 -2.04 7.40
CA PRO A 117 -15.02 -3.13 7.05
C PRO A 117 -13.84 -2.69 6.18
N VAL A 118 -13.64 -1.40 5.93
CA VAL A 118 -12.62 -0.89 4.98
C VAL A 118 -11.24 -0.82 5.62
N TYR A 119 -11.17 -0.36 6.87
CA TYR A 119 -9.93 -0.29 7.65
C TYR A 119 -10.14 -1.00 8.98
N HIS A 120 -9.18 -1.86 9.35
CA HIS A 120 -9.26 -2.70 10.53
C HIS A 120 -8.36 -2.21 11.66
N ASP A 121 -8.74 -2.54 12.89
CA ASP A 121 -7.93 -2.24 14.07
C ASP A 121 -6.50 -2.79 13.93
N GLY A 122 -5.51 -1.99 14.32
CA GLY A 122 -4.08 -2.33 14.20
C GLY A 122 -3.48 -2.19 12.80
N GLN A 123 -4.28 -2.01 11.75
CA GLN A 123 -3.79 -1.78 10.39
C GLN A 123 -3.00 -0.48 10.31
N ILE A 124 -1.91 -0.47 9.52
CA ILE A 124 -1.21 0.78 9.18
C ILE A 124 -1.79 1.29 7.86
N VAL A 125 -2.20 2.56 7.85
CA VAL A 125 -2.60 3.30 6.66
C VAL A 125 -1.53 4.33 6.33
N TRP A 126 -1.30 4.54 5.03
CA TRP A 126 -0.35 5.53 4.55
C TRP A 126 -1.03 6.88 4.34
N VAL A 127 -0.36 7.93 4.76
CA VAL A 127 -0.91 9.28 4.77
C VAL A 127 0.00 10.23 4.00
N GLN A 128 -0.62 11.02 3.14
CA GLN A 128 -0.01 12.19 2.51
C GLN A 128 -0.51 13.44 3.24
N LYS A 129 0.40 14.29 3.69
CA LYS A 129 0.06 15.56 4.34
C LYS A 129 -0.71 16.47 3.41
N CYS A 130 -1.82 17.00 3.88
CA CYS A 130 -2.58 18.04 3.18
C CYS A 130 -3.45 18.81 4.17
N GLU A 131 -3.80 20.03 3.83
CA GLU A 131 -4.66 20.91 4.64
C GLU A 131 -6.13 20.85 4.22
N THR A 132 -6.42 20.25 3.06
CA THR A 132 -7.77 20.15 2.50
C THR A 132 -8.06 18.76 1.96
N LEU A 133 -9.33 18.38 2.01
CA LEU A 133 -9.83 17.12 1.47
C LEU A 133 -11.07 17.38 0.61
N SER A 134 -11.25 16.56 -0.42
CA SER A 134 -12.50 16.52 -1.15
C SER A 134 -13.51 15.62 -0.43
N VAL A 135 -14.80 15.96 -0.56
CA VAL A 135 -15.90 15.13 -0.04
C VAL A 135 -15.75 13.68 -0.53
N GLY A 136 -15.83 12.74 0.41
CA GLY A 136 -15.68 11.32 0.15
C GLY A 136 -14.28 10.76 0.37
N GLN A 137 -13.23 11.58 0.42
CA GLN A 137 -11.89 11.13 0.74
C GLN A 137 -11.78 10.71 2.22
N VAL A 138 -10.89 9.77 2.49
CA VAL A 138 -10.53 9.37 3.86
C VAL A 138 -9.32 10.17 4.29
N GLY A 139 -9.39 10.71 5.50
CA GLY A 139 -8.33 11.51 6.07
C GLY A 139 -8.07 11.21 7.52
N ILE A 140 -6.98 11.79 8.00
CA ILE A 140 -6.62 11.88 9.41
C ILE A 140 -6.96 13.28 9.88
N PHE A 141 -7.67 13.35 10.99
CA PHE A 141 -8.16 14.60 11.57
C PHE A 141 -7.77 14.69 13.04
N VAL A 142 -7.51 15.89 13.49
CA VAL A 142 -7.54 16.23 14.92
C VAL A 142 -8.79 17.03 15.15
N TYR A 143 -9.63 16.57 16.07
CA TYR A 143 -10.86 17.25 16.46
C TYR A 143 -11.01 17.21 17.98
N ASP A 144 -11.07 18.38 18.58
CA ASP A 144 -11.17 18.58 20.03
C ASP A 144 -10.07 17.83 20.82
N GLY A 145 -8.84 17.88 20.29
CA GLY A 145 -7.66 17.25 20.88
C GLY A 145 -7.53 15.74 20.67
N GLU A 146 -8.46 15.10 19.97
CA GLU A 146 -8.42 13.68 19.66
C GLU A 146 -8.12 13.42 18.17
N GLY A 147 -7.38 12.33 17.88
CA GLY A 147 -7.08 11.90 16.52
C GLY A 147 -8.14 10.97 15.94
N TYR A 148 -8.55 11.20 14.71
CA TYR A 148 -9.57 10.40 14.03
C TYR A 148 -9.12 10.01 12.61
N ILE A 149 -9.44 8.78 12.22
CA ILE A 149 -9.53 8.40 10.83
C ILE A 149 -11.00 8.34 10.44
N LYS A 150 -11.39 9.14 9.44
CA LYS A 150 -12.79 9.24 9.00
C LYS A 150 -12.85 9.55 7.51
N ARG A 151 -14.01 9.31 6.90
CA ARG A 151 -14.34 9.81 5.58
C ARG A 151 -14.83 11.26 5.72
N TYR A 152 -14.22 12.17 4.97
CA TYR A 152 -14.61 13.57 4.96
C TYR A 152 -15.95 13.74 4.25
N GLY A 153 -16.83 14.50 4.86
CA GLY A 153 -18.11 14.92 4.32
C GLY A 153 -18.40 16.38 4.65
N GLU A 154 -19.42 16.90 4.02
CA GLU A 154 -19.92 18.26 4.26
C GLU A 154 -21.44 18.25 4.29
N GLN A 155 -22.01 19.14 5.09
CA GLN A 155 -23.45 19.38 5.17
C GLN A 155 -23.76 20.86 5.25
N GLN A 156 -25.03 21.23 5.10
CA GLN A 156 -25.48 22.57 5.48
C GLN A 156 -25.27 22.79 6.98
N PRO A 157 -24.77 23.97 7.41
CA PRO A 157 -24.61 24.23 8.83
C PRO A 157 -25.90 24.02 9.62
N GLU A 158 -25.75 23.47 10.82
CA GLU A 158 -26.87 23.41 11.76
C GLU A 158 -27.34 24.82 12.09
N HIS A 159 -28.62 24.96 12.44
CA HIS A 159 -29.26 26.29 12.66
C HIS A 159 -28.53 27.17 13.68
N ASP A 160 -27.92 26.58 14.69
CA ASP A 160 -27.16 27.26 15.75
C ASP A 160 -25.71 27.59 15.33
N SER A 161 -25.24 27.08 14.18
CA SER A 161 -23.87 27.23 13.68
C SER A 161 -23.82 28.10 12.41
N VAL A 162 -24.95 28.50 11.83
CA VAL A 162 -25.01 29.23 10.54
C VAL A 162 -24.11 30.45 10.54
N ASP A 163 -24.17 31.27 11.60
CA ASP A 163 -23.40 32.51 11.70
C ASP A 163 -21.90 32.28 11.67
N ALA A 164 -21.41 31.17 12.25
CA ALA A 164 -20.00 30.82 12.28
C ALA A 164 -19.48 30.31 10.93
N TYR A 165 -20.37 29.79 10.09
CA TYR A 165 -20.05 29.35 8.72
C TYR A 165 -20.46 30.38 7.66
N THR A 166 -20.84 31.58 8.06
CA THR A 166 -21.15 32.70 7.15
C THR A 166 -19.98 33.66 7.10
N ASP A 167 -19.45 33.90 5.90
CA ASP A 167 -18.34 34.84 5.73
C ASP A 167 -18.82 36.32 5.77
N SER A 168 -17.85 37.25 5.70
CA SER A 168 -18.11 38.68 5.73
C SER A 168 -18.96 39.21 4.56
N TYR A 169 -19.13 38.42 3.50
CA TYR A 169 -19.96 38.71 2.33
C TYR A 169 -21.35 38.08 2.41
N GLY A 170 -21.66 37.37 3.49
CA GLY A 170 -22.93 36.69 3.70
C GLY A 170 -23.04 35.33 2.97
N VAL A 171 -21.93 34.78 2.50
CA VAL A 171 -21.90 33.45 1.88
C VAL A 171 -21.81 32.39 2.98
N ILE A 172 -22.74 31.42 2.95
CA ILE A 172 -22.76 30.29 3.86
C ILE A 172 -21.86 29.19 3.32
N HIS A 173 -20.80 28.85 4.05
CA HIS A 173 -19.90 27.73 3.76
C HIS A 173 -20.45 26.43 4.36
N MET A 174 -20.07 25.31 3.77
CA MET A 174 -20.48 23.99 4.24
C MET A 174 -19.77 23.64 5.55
N GLN A 175 -20.50 22.96 6.45
CA GLN A 175 -19.98 22.45 7.71
C GLN A 175 -19.36 21.08 7.51
N PRO A 176 -18.09 20.84 7.96
CA PRO A 176 -17.45 19.55 7.86
C PRO A 176 -18.14 18.49 8.70
N VAL A 177 -18.16 17.25 8.18
CA VAL A 177 -18.67 16.07 8.88
C VAL A 177 -17.66 14.93 8.76
N LEU A 178 -17.34 14.30 9.88
CA LEU A 178 -16.47 13.14 9.96
C LEU A 178 -17.31 11.87 9.99
N ILE A 179 -17.31 11.12 8.91
CA ILE A 179 -18.21 9.99 8.65
C ILE A 179 -17.49 8.67 8.93
N SER A 180 -18.11 7.81 9.74
CA SER A 180 -17.66 6.45 10.00
C SER A 180 -18.18 5.50 8.92
N TYR A 181 -17.34 4.52 8.49
CA TYR A 181 -17.85 3.42 7.64
C TYR A 181 -18.70 2.43 8.44
N ASN A 182 -18.33 2.18 9.69
CA ASN A 182 -19.10 1.34 10.58
C ASN A 182 -20.34 2.10 11.09
N ARG A 183 -21.51 1.67 10.65
CA ARG A 183 -22.80 2.30 10.97
C ARG A 183 -23.22 2.24 12.44
N LYS A 184 -22.47 1.53 13.28
CA LYS A 184 -22.66 1.58 14.75
C LYS A 184 -22.23 2.92 15.34
N TYR A 185 -21.40 3.67 14.63
CA TYR A 185 -20.88 4.97 15.06
C TYR A 185 -21.62 6.09 14.34
N ALA A 186 -22.14 7.04 15.11
CA ALA A 186 -22.70 8.26 14.55
C ALA A 186 -21.63 9.12 13.89
N ASP A 187 -22.03 9.85 12.85
CA ASP A 187 -21.18 10.84 12.23
C ASP A 187 -20.88 11.98 13.22
N LYS A 188 -19.66 12.52 13.15
CA LYS A 188 -19.26 13.66 13.99
C LYS A 188 -19.36 14.94 13.16
N ILE A 189 -20.27 15.82 13.55
CA ILE A 189 -20.40 17.15 12.95
C ILE A 189 -19.35 18.04 13.62
N VAL A 190 -18.52 18.67 12.80
CA VAL A 190 -17.48 19.58 13.31
C VAL A 190 -18.14 20.88 13.76
N ARG A 191 -17.94 21.21 15.03
CA ARG A 191 -18.49 22.44 15.60
C ARG A 191 -17.46 23.56 15.54
N PRO A 192 -17.89 24.80 15.21
CA PRO A 192 -16.97 25.92 14.97
C PRO A 192 -16.18 26.35 16.22
N GLU A 193 -16.69 26.06 17.41
CA GLU A 193 -16.04 26.36 18.70
C GLU A 193 -14.91 25.38 19.04
N ASN A 194 -14.87 24.23 18.39
CA ASN A 194 -13.90 23.17 18.67
C ASN A 194 -12.70 23.25 17.72
N GLN A 195 -11.54 22.88 18.23
CA GLN A 195 -10.35 22.78 17.39
C GLN A 195 -10.55 21.69 16.33
N PHE A 196 -10.35 22.04 15.05
CA PHE A 196 -10.40 21.10 13.93
C PHE A 196 -9.23 21.29 12.99
N GLU A 197 -8.56 20.20 12.67
CA GLU A 197 -7.40 20.19 11.76
C GLU A 197 -7.44 18.96 10.86
N ILE A 198 -7.13 19.15 9.58
CA ILE A 198 -6.89 18.08 8.62
C ILE A 198 -5.39 17.82 8.59
N VAL A 199 -4.97 16.63 9.05
CA VAL A 199 -3.55 16.24 9.10
C VAL A 199 -3.06 15.72 7.75
N GLY A 200 -3.93 15.00 7.04
CA GLY A 200 -3.58 14.45 5.74
C GLY A 200 -4.63 13.49 5.17
N ARG A 201 -4.39 13.12 3.92
CA ARG A 201 -5.20 12.18 3.14
C ARG A 201 -4.64 10.77 3.27
N VAL A 202 -5.52 9.79 3.47
CA VAL A 202 -5.18 8.36 3.36
C VAL A 202 -5.06 7.97 1.87
N LEU A 203 -3.98 7.25 1.53
CA LEU A 203 -3.62 6.82 0.17
C LEU A 203 -4.19 5.44 -0.18
#